data_8e797abec634a4307e54770965b78ced
#
_entry.id   8e797abec634a4307e54770965b78ced
#
_cell.length_a   1.000
_cell.length_b   1.000
_cell.length_c   1.000
_cell.angle_alpha   90.00
_cell.angle_beta   90.00
_cell.angle_gamma   90.00
#
_symmetry.space_group_name_H-M   'P 1'
#
loop_
_entity.id
_entity.type
_entity.pdbx_description
1 polymer ?
#
loop_
_entity_poly.entity_id
_entity_poly.type
_entity_poly.pdbx_seq_one_letter_code
_entity_poly.pdbx_strand_id
1 'polypeptide(L)'
;MLNYTTHLHKDSTTWVTFVHGAGGSSSIWFKQVREFTRHFNVLLLDLRGHGNSKPSLKRVFSEKYDFDSITHDIVEVIDHLKIKKSHFIGISLGTVLIRNLAEKYPHKVESMVMGGAIMKLDVRFKFLMGFGKVFKNIIPYLWLYRFFTFIIMPDSNHRESRSVLVREAKKLYQKEFVKWFRLSSQINPLLRFFRAVDLKIPTLYVMGGEDYLFLPSVKKAVQRQSTSSLLLIEHCGHVVNVEQSKLFNDVVIQYVADMSS
;
A
#
# COMPACT_ATOMS: atom_id res chain seq x y z
N MET A 1 18.49 4.89 -3.26
CA MET A 1 17.33 4.75 -4.16
C MET A 1 16.73 3.37 -3.99
N LEU A 2 15.42 3.23 -4.05
CA LEU A 2 14.72 1.94 -4.00
C LEU A 2 15.01 1.10 -5.25
N ASN A 3 14.86 -0.23 -5.12
CA ASN A 3 14.77 -1.10 -6.29
C ASN A 3 13.43 -0.90 -6.98
N TYR A 4 13.43 -0.84 -8.29
CA TYR A 4 12.23 -0.65 -9.09
C TYR A 4 12.31 -1.40 -10.42
N THR A 5 11.15 -1.59 -11.02
CA THR A 5 11.00 -2.14 -12.39
C THR A 5 10.04 -1.25 -13.15
N THR A 6 10.38 -0.92 -14.40
CA THR A 6 9.52 -0.18 -15.30
C THR A 6 9.08 -1.04 -16.48
N HIS A 7 7.84 -0.86 -16.88
CA HIS A 7 7.32 -1.40 -18.13
C HIS A 7 6.76 -0.23 -18.94
N LEU A 8 7.37 0.03 -20.08
CA LEU A 8 7.02 1.16 -20.95
C LEU A 8 5.97 0.72 -21.97
N HIS A 9 4.92 1.51 -22.10
CA HIS A 9 3.94 1.39 -23.19
C HIS A 9 4.45 2.17 -24.40
N LYS A 10 4.15 1.70 -25.61
CA LYS A 10 4.68 2.32 -26.85
C LYS A 10 4.17 3.75 -27.06
N ASP A 11 2.89 3.97 -26.78
CA ASP A 11 2.18 5.19 -27.17
C ASP A 11 1.67 6.01 -25.98
N SER A 12 1.60 5.41 -24.78
CA SER A 12 1.08 6.11 -23.60
C SER A 12 2.15 6.94 -22.91
N THR A 13 1.82 8.16 -22.54
CA THR A 13 2.62 9.01 -21.66
C THR A 13 2.21 8.93 -20.20
N THR A 14 1.06 8.30 -19.91
CA THR A 14 0.50 8.14 -18.58
C THR A 14 1.30 7.12 -17.74
N TRP A 15 1.65 7.51 -16.53
CA TRP A 15 2.35 6.64 -15.59
C TRP A 15 1.46 6.16 -14.46
N VAL A 16 1.58 4.87 -14.14
CA VAL A 16 0.97 4.23 -12.98
C VAL A 16 2.07 3.68 -12.08
N THR A 17 2.09 4.14 -10.83
CA THR A 17 3.08 3.73 -9.83
C THR A 17 2.40 2.86 -8.76
N PHE A 18 2.88 1.64 -8.59
CA PHE A 18 2.35 0.68 -7.63
C PHE A 18 3.16 0.67 -6.33
N VAL A 19 2.48 0.79 -5.19
CA VAL A 19 3.07 0.84 -3.86
C VAL A 19 2.49 -0.26 -2.97
N HIS A 20 3.31 -1.27 -2.65
CA HIS A 20 2.88 -2.42 -1.85
C HIS A 20 2.73 -2.11 -0.35
N GLY A 21 2.08 -3.00 0.39
CA GLY A 21 1.92 -2.93 1.85
C GLY A 21 3.10 -3.51 2.63
N ALA A 22 2.99 -3.47 3.96
CA ALA A 22 3.99 -4.03 4.87
C ALA A 22 4.17 -5.54 4.66
N GLY A 23 5.41 -5.98 4.59
CA GLY A 23 5.78 -7.38 4.37
C GLY A 23 5.60 -7.86 2.93
N GLY A 24 5.11 -7.00 2.01
CA GLY A 24 4.97 -7.29 0.59
C GLY A 24 6.24 -7.00 -0.22
N SER A 25 6.11 -7.01 -1.52
CA SER A 25 7.08 -6.52 -2.50
C SER A 25 6.35 -6.18 -3.80
N SER A 26 7.06 -5.70 -4.81
CA SER A 26 6.51 -5.50 -6.16
C SER A 26 5.82 -6.74 -6.72
N SER A 27 6.22 -7.93 -6.26
CA SER A 27 5.61 -9.22 -6.65
C SER A 27 4.12 -9.36 -6.32
N ILE A 28 3.56 -8.56 -5.38
CA ILE A 28 2.14 -8.65 -5.05
C ILE A 28 1.23 -8.19 -6.21
N TRP A 29 1.81 -7.49 -7.17
CA TRP A 29 1.11 -6.95 -8.34
C TRP A 29 1.09 -7.89 -9.54
N PHE A 30 1.44 -9.18 -9.36
CA PHE A 30 1.57 -10.18 -10.43
C PHE A 30 0.30 -10.37 -11.28
N LYS A 31 -0.88 -10.13 -10.71
CA LYS A 31 -2.17 -10.18 -11.43
C LYS A 31 -2.53 -8.84 -12.13
N GLN A 32 -1.79 -7.76 -11.84
CA GLN A 32 -2.04 -6.41 -12.37
C GLN A 32 -1.11 -6.06 -13.53
N VAL A 33 0.17 -6.39 -13.43
CA VAL A 33 1.22 -5.91 -14.34
C VAL A 33 0.82 -6.10 -15.81
N ARG A 34 0.46 -7.33 -16.20
CA ARG A 34 0.12 -7.66 -17.58
C ARG A 34 -1.03 -6.81 -18.15
N GLU A 35 -2.06 -6.57 -17.35
CA GLU A 35 -3.24 -5.84 -17.81
C GLU A 35 -2.94 -4.34 -17.90
N PHE A 36 -2.28 -3.77 -16.89
CA PHE A 36 -1.93 -2.35 -16.86
C PHE A 36 -0.91 -1.95 -17.93
N THR A 37 0.04 -2.82 -18.25
CA THR A 37 1.06 -2.54 -19.30
C THR A 37 0.49 -2.46 -20.71
N ARG A 38 -0.78 -2.87 -20.91
CA ARG A 38 -1.48 -2.70 -22.19
C ARG A 38 -2.02 -1.27 -22.40
N HIS A 39 -2.01 -0.44 -21.35
CA HIS A 39 -2.63 0.87 -21.35
C HIS A 39 -1.69 1.99 -20.91
N PHE A 40 -0.75 1.69 -20.00
CA PHE A 40 0.03 2.69 -19.27
C PHE A 40 1.50 2.31 -19.17
N ASN A 41 2.35 3.31 -18.92
CA ASN A 41 3.67 3.07 -18.36
C ASN A 41 3.51 2.64 -16.91
N VAL A 42 4.16 1.56 -16.51
CA VAL A 42 4.03 0.99 -15.17
C VAL A 42 5.36 1.08 -14.42
N LEU A 43 5.31 1.61 -13.20
CA LEU A 43 6.41 1.61 -12.24
C LEU A 43 6.04 0.74 -11.04
N LEU A 44 6.86 -0.27 -10.79
CA LEU A 44 6.78 -1.14 -9.61
C LEU A 44 7.94 -0.83 -8.69
N LEU A 45 7.66 -0.67 -7.40
CA LEU A 45 8.64 -0.34 -6.36
C LEU A 45 8.73 -1.46 -5.33
N ASP A 46 9.95 -1.76 -4.89
CA ASP A 46 10.19 -2.46 -3.63
C ASP A 46 10.49 -1.41 -2.55
N LEU A 47 9.64 -1.30 -1.55
CA LEU A 47 9.83 -0.36 -0.44
C LEU A 47 11.08 -0.71 0.36
N ARG A 48 11.61 0.24 1.09
CA ARG A 48 12.82 0.10 1.93
C ARG A 48 12.78 -1.18 2.78
N GLY A 49 13.81 -2.02 2.65
CA GLY A 49 13.93 -3.29 3.36
C GLY A 49 13.11 -4.45 2.79
N HIS A 50 12.28 -4.22 1.76
CA HIS A 50 11.45 -5.23 1.11
C HIS A 50 12.03 -5.65 -0.24
N GLY A 51 11.63 -6.83 -0.72
CA GLY A 51 12.01 -7.34 -2.03
C GLY A 51 13.51 -7.25 -2.29
N ASN A 52 13.88 -6.54 -3.35
CA ASN A 52 15.27 -6.28 -3.73
C ASN A 52 15.83 -4.95 -3.17
N SER A 53 15.01 -4.13 -2.49
CA SER A 53 15.44 -2.91 -1.78
C SER A 53 16.11 -3.24 -0.44
N LYS A 54 17.15 -4.07 -0.46
CA LYS A 54 17.89 -4.47 0.74
C LYS A 54 18.69 -3.28 1.29
N PRO A 55 18.74 -3.10 2.62
CA PRO A 55 19.52 -2.03 3.22
C PRO A 55 21.01 -2.22 2.90
N SER A 56 21.68 -1.18 2.40
CA SER A 56 23.13 -1.15 2.33
C SER A 56 23.71 -1.01 3.73
N LEU A 57 24.92 -1.56 3.98
CA LEU A 57 25.60 -1.47 5.28
C LEU A 57 25.72 -0.01 5.79
N LYS A 58 25.94 0.96 4.90
CA LYS A 58 25.99 2.39 5.25
C LYS A 58 24.64 2.93 5.74
N ARG A 59 23.53 2.45 5.19
CA ARG A 59 22.16 2.88 5.53
C ARG A 59 21.61 2.26 6.83
N VAL A 60 22.17 1.12 7.26
CA VAL A 60 21.71 0.43 8.49
C VAL A 60 21.87 1.28 9.75
N PHE A 61 22.87 2.17 9.81
CA PHE A 61 23.23 2.91 11.02
C PHE A 61 22.82 4.39 11.05
N SER A 62 22.42 4.99 9.92
CA SER A 62 22.23 6.44 9.82
C SER A 62 20.86 6.90 9.36
N GLU A 63 19.94 6.03 8.94
CA GLU A 63 18.70 6.46 8.33
C GLU A 63 17.54 6.53 9.31
N LYS A 64 16.90 7.71 9.32
CA LYS A 64 15.59 7.91 9.93
C LYS A 64 14.58 6.96 9.29
N TYR A 65 13.84 6.20 10.09
CA TYR A 65 12.87 5.23 9.63
C TYR A 65 11.47 5.70 10.02
N ASP A 66 10.92 6.61 9.22
CA ASP A 66 9.58 7.17 9.38
C ASP A 66 8.86 7.24 8.02
N PHE A 67 7.57 7.60 8.07
CA PHE A 67 6.75 7.69 6.85
C PHE A 67 7.28 8.73 5.87
N ASP A 68 7.82 9.84 6.35
CA ASP A 68 8.35 10.91 5.52
C ASP A 68 9.58 10.48 4.73
N SER A 69 10.53 9.83 5.40
CA SER A 69 11.74 9.33 4.75
C SER A 69 11.46 8.22 3.74
N ILE A 70 10.48 7.33 4.04
CA ILE A 70 10.10 6.26 3.11
C ILE A 70 9.31 6.85 1.92
N THR A 71 8.47 7.85 2.14
CA THR A 71 7.79 8.59 1.07
C THR A 71 8.81 9.29 0.17
N HIS A 72 9.84 9.90 0.76
CA HIS A 72 10.92 10.54 0.01
C HIS A 72 11.68 9.54 -0.87
N ASP A 73 11.92 8.31 -0.42
CA ASP A 73 12.52 7.27 -1.26
C ASP A 73 11.71 6.99 -2.55
N ILE A 74 10.37 7.04 -2.46
CA ILE A 74 9.48 6.88 -3.64
C ILE A 74 9.68 8.06 -4.59
N VAL A 75 9.71 9.28 -4.04
CA VAL A 75 9.91 10.50 -4.83
C VAL A 75 11.28 10.50 -5.51
N GLU A 76 12.34 10.02 -4.83
CA GLU A 76 13.68 9.88 -5.40
C GLU A 76 13.66 9.02 -6.69
N VAL A 77 12.87 7.93 -6.72
CA VAL A 77 12.73 7.10 -7.94
C VAL A 77 11.94 7.83 -9.02
N ILE A 78 10.85 8.50 -8.66
CA ILE A 78 10.02 9.29 -9.58
C ILE A 78 10.86 10.39 -10.26
N ASP A 79 11.69 11.09 -9.48
CA ASP A 79 12.57 12.15 -10.00
C ASP A 79 13.70 11.58 -10.87
N HIS A 80 14.32 10.48 -10.45
CA HIS A 80 15.33 9.79 -11.25
C HIS A 80 14.83 9.38 -12.64
N LEU A 81 13.59 8.88 -12.69
CA LEU A 81 12.93 8.49 -13.94
C LEU A 81 12.34 9.70 -14.71
N LYS A 82 12.48 10.92 -14.18
CA LYS A 82 11.93 12.15 -14.76
C LYS A 82 10.41 12.10 -14.97
N ILE A 83 9.71 11.32 -14.13
CA ILE A 83 8.25 11.22 -14.14
C ILE A 83 7.71 12.51 -13.51
N LYS A 84 6.98 13.30 -14.29
CA LYS A 84 6.42 14.57 -13.81
C LYS A 84 5.29 14.33 -12.82
N LYS A 85 4.33 13.48 -13.19
CA LYS A 85 3.16 13.07 -12.41
C LYS A 85 2.86 11.60 -12.65
N SER A 86 2.21 10.96 -11.70
CA SER A 86 1.77 9.56 -11.81
C SER A 86 0.43 9.35 -11.10
N HIS A 87 -0.33 8.38 -11.56
CA HIS A 87 -1.41 7.77 -10.81
C HIS A 87 -0.81 6.76 -9.83
N PHE A 88 -1.09 6.91 -8.54
CA PHE A 88 -0.55 6.03 -7.53
C PHE A 88 -1.58 4.99 -7.09
N ILE A 89 -1.19 3.72 -7.16
CA ILE A 89 -2.02 2.59 -6.73
C ILE A 89 -1.35 1.92 -5.54
N GLY A 90 -2.00 1.94 -4.39
CA GLY A 90 -1.48 1.33 -3.17
C GLY A 90 -2.39 0.27 -2.58
N ILE A 91 -1.77 -0.64 -1.82
CA ILE A 91 -2.49 -1.62 -1.03
C ILE A 91 -2.07 -1.53 0.44
N SER A 92 -3.05 -1.59 1.37
CA SER A 92 -2.77 -1.64 2.81
C SER A 92 -1.89 -0.46 3.28
N LEU A 93 -0.74 -0.71 3.92
CA LEU A 93 0.21 0.34 4.35
C LEU A 93 0.74 1.19 3.19
N GLY A 94 0.76 0.67 1.95
CA GLY A 94 1.08 1.44 0.76
C GLY A 94 0.14 2.62 0.55
N THR A 95 -1.12 2.50 0.94
CA THR A 95 -2.10 3.60 0.86
C THR A 95 -1.74 4.78 1.76
N VAL A 96 -1.15 4.49 2.92
CA VAL A 96 -0.68 5.52 3.86
C VAL A 96 0.51 6.28 3.28
N LEU A 97 1.44 5.57 2.62
CA LEU A 97 2.59 6.21 1.95
C LEU A 97 2.16 7.08 0.78
N ILE A 98 1.22 6.61 -0.05
CA ILE A 98 0.65 7.38 -1.16
C ILE A 98 -0.04 8.63 -0.62
N ARG A 99 -0.84 8.50 0.44
CA ARG A 99 -1.53 9.65 1.04
C ARG A 99 -0.53 10.66 1.61
N ASN A 100 0.56 10.20 2.24
CA ASN A 100 1.63 11.07 2.73
C ASN A 100 2.39 11.74 1.58
N LEU A 101 2.60 11.02 0.47
CA LEU A 101 3.20 11.57 -0.75
C LEU A 101 2.32 12.69 -1.32
N ALA A 102 1.02 12.46 -1.42
CA ALA A 102 0.06 13.43 -1.93
C ALA A 102 -0.01 14.71 -1.08
N GLU A 103 0.18 14.61 0.25
CA GLU A 103 0.26 15.79 1.13
C GLU A 103 1.53 16.61 0.89
N LYS A 104 2.66 15.94 0.72
CA LYS A 104 3.97 16.60 0.64
C LYS A 104 4.37 17.02 -0.76
N TYR A 105 3.93 16.25 -1.76
CA TYR A 105 4.30 16.41 -3.17
C TYR A 105 3.05 16.34 -4.08
N PRO A 106 2.00 17.16 -3.83
CA PRO A 106 0.73 17.09 -4.58
C PRO A 106 0.92 17.25 -6.09
N HIS A 107 1.92 18.03 -6.50
CA HIS A 107 2.26 18.25 -7.90
C HIS A 107 2.76 17.00 -8.64
N LYS A 108 3.11 15.93 -7.91
CA LYS A 108 3.53 14.64 -8.48
C LYS A 108 2.41 13.61 -8.59
N VAL A 109 1.23 13.91 -8.03
CA VAL A 109 0.12 12.97 -7.97
C VAL A 109 -1.01 13.42 -8.88
N GLU A 110 -1.35 12.57 -9.85
CA GLU A 110 -2.51 12.78 -10.73
C GLU A 110 -3.79 12.31 -10.06
N SER A 111 -3.80 11.06 -9.61
CA SER A 111 -4.87 10.47 -8.81
C SER A 111 -4.35 9.38 -7.89
N MET A 112 -5.18 8.93 -6.97
CA MET A 112 -4.85 7.85 -6.03
C MET A 112 -5.87 6.72 -6.11
N VAL A 113 -5.40 5.47 -6.10
CA VAL A 113 -6.21 4.28 -5.88
C VAL A 113 -5.76 3.60 -4.58
N MET A 114 -6.68 3.47 -3.64
CA MET A 114 -6.44 3.09 -2.26
C MET A 114 -7.09 1.73 -1.97
N GLY A 115 -6.38 0.63 -2.28
CA GLY A 115 -6.88 -0.73 -2.07
C GLY A 115 -6.66 -1.21 -0.63
N GLY A 116 -7.68 -1.77 0.03
CA GLY A 116 -7.58 -2.18 1.43
C GLY A 116 -7.03 -1.05 2.31
N ALA A 117 -7.59 0.14 2.19
CA ALA A 117 -7.02 1.37 2.74
C ALA A 117 -7.08 1.43 4.28
N ILE A 118 -6.02 1.96 4.89
CA ILE A 118 -5.93 2.14 6.34
C ILE A 118 -6.20 3.61 6.68
N MET A 119 -7.41 3.91 7.20
CA MET A 119 -7.79 5.26 7.61
C MET A 119 -7.84 5.45 9.12
N LYS A 120 -8.01 4.36 9.88
CA LYS A 120 -8.01 4.36 11.34
C LYS A 120 -7.60 3.00 11.86
N LEU A 121 -6.78 2.97 12.91
CA LEU A 121 -6.57 1.77 13.69
C LEU A 121 -7.63 1.74 14.81
N ASP A 122 -8.54 0.79 14.75
CA ASP A 122 -9.53 0.58 15.80
C ASP A 122 -8.93 -0.02 17.06
N VAL A 123 -9.76 -0.26 18.08
CA VAL A 123 -9.32 -0.82 19.38
C VAL A 123 -8.79 -2.24 19.20
N ARG A 124 -9.40 -3.04 18.32
CA ARG A 124 -8.99 -4.43 18.04
C ARG A 124 -7.60 -4.47 17.43
N PHE A 125 -7.34 -3.60 16.44
CA PHE A 125 -6.03 -3.50 15.81
C PHE A 125 -4.98 -2.95 16.78
N LYS A 126 -5.34 -2.00 17.65
CA LYS A 126 -4.42 -1.50 18.69
C LYS A 126 -4.04 -2.60 19.69
N PHE A 127 -5.00 -3.44 20.08
CA PHE A 127 -4.74 -4.60 20.92
C PHE A 127 -3.79 -5.59 20.24
N LEU A 128 -4.04 -5.90 18.97
CA LEU A 128 -3.17 -6.75 18.13
C LEU A 128 -1.74 -6.19 18.05
N MET A 129 -1.59 -4.88 17.84
CA MET A 129 -0.29 -4.21 17.83
C MET A 129 0.37 -4.23 19.22
N GLY A 130 -0.40 -4.08 20.29
CA GLY A 130 0.07 -4.23 21.68
C GLY A 130 0.64 -5.63 21.94
N PHE A 131 -0.09 -6.66 21.56
CA PHE A 131 0.36 -8.05 21.61
C PHE A 131 1.68 -8.23 20.83
N GLY A 132 1.74 -7.78 19.58
CA GLY A 132 2.95 -7.87 18.77
C GLY A 132 4.13 -7.10 19.39
N LYS A 133 3.89 -5.95 20.04
CA LYS A 133 4.94 -5.18 20.74
C LYS A 133 5.58 -5.97 21.88
N VAL A 134 4.80 -6.72 22.63
CA VAL A 134 5.28 -7.57 23.73
C VAL A 134 6.06 -8.77 23.17
N PHE A 135 5.51 -9.44 22.17
CA PHE A 135 6.00 -10.74 21.73
C PHE A 135 7.00 -10.71 20.55
N LYS A 136 7.22 -9.56 19.89
CA LYS A 136 8.09 -9.42 18.70
C LYS A 136 9.54 -9.87 18.88
N ASN A 137 10.03 -9.91 20.12
CA ASN A 137 11.40 -10.34 20.42
C ASN A 137 11.46 -11.82 20.90
N ILE A 138 10.29 -12.41 21.21
CA ILE A 138 10.17 -13.77 21.76
C ILE A 138 9.69 -14.73 20.67
N ILE A 139 8.67 -14.30 19.89
CA ILE A 139 8.07 -15.10 18.81
C ILE A 139 8.77 -14.76 17.50
N PRO A 140 9.17 -15.77 16.68
CA PRO A 140 9.69 -15.53 15.35
C PRO A 140 8.72 -14.66 14.53
N TYR A 141 9.24 -13.62 13.85
CA TYR A 141 8.42 -12.62 13.17
C TYR A 141 7.42 -13.22 12.17
N LEU A 142 7.77 -14.34 11.54
CA LEU A 142 6.91 -14.99 10.56
C LEU A 142 5.64 -15.60 11.21
N TRP A 143 5.73 -16.07 12.44
CA TRP A 143 4.57 -16.55 13.21
C TRP A 143 3.65 -15.39 13.60
N LEU A 144 4.24 -14.27 14.04
CA LEU A 144 3.48 -13.04 14.31
C LEU A 144 2.80 -12.53 13.03
N TYR A 145 3.50 -12.54 11.90
CA TYR A 145 2.96 -12.10 10.63
C TYR A 145 1.79 -12.99 10.18
N ARG A 146 1.92 -14.32 10.29
CA ARG A 146 0.83 -15.26 10.02
C ARG A 146 -0.38 -15.01 10.91
N PHE A 147 -0.15 -14.79 12.19
CA PHE A 147 -1.20 -14.47 13.14
C PHE A 147 -1.92 -13.16 12.76
N PHE A 148 -1.18 -12.12 12.42
CA PHE A 148 -1.75 -10.85 11.97
C PHE A 148 -2.56 -10.98 10.68
N THR A 149 -2.04 -11.70 9.68
CA THR A 149 -2.77 -11.91 8.43
C THR A 149 -4.05 -12.72 8.65
N PHE A 150 -4.06 -13.66 9.59
CA PHE A 150 -5.26 -14.41 9.95
C PHE A 150 -6.32 -13.54 10.63
N ILE A 151 -5.92 -12.64 11.53
CA ILE A 151 -6.87 -11.72 12.20
C ILE A 151 -7.45 -10.69 11.22
N ILE A 152 -6.64 -10.19 10.29
CA ILE A 152 -7.09 -9.22 9.28
C ILE A 152 -8.02 -9.89 8.26
N MET A 153 -7.77 -11.14 7.94
CA MET A 153 -8.48 -11.92 6.92
C MET A 153 -8.82 -13.32 7.49
N PRO A 154 -9.86 -13.44 8.33
CA PRO A 154 -10.16 -14.69 9.02
C PRO A 154 -10.78 -15.77 8.13
N ASP A 155 -11.56 -15.38 7.12
CA ASP A 155 -12.41 -16.27 6.35
C ASP A 155 -11.62 -17.20 5.40
N SER A 156 -12.22 -18.32 5.03
CA SER A 156 -11.56 -19.36 4.23
C SER A 156 -11.24 -18.91 2.80
N ASN A 157 -12.08 -18.07 2.20
CA ASN A 157 -11.89 -17.47 0.87
C ASN A 157 -10.64 -16.57 0.78
N HIS A 158 -10.15 -16.04 1.92
CA HIS A 158 -8.92 -15.23 1.96
C HIS A 158 -7.61 -16.05 1.97
N ARG A 159 -7.69 -17.38 1.80
CA ARG A 159 -6.53 -18.27 1.91
C ARG A 159 -5.42 -17.94 0.91
N GLU A 160 -5.78 -17.59 -0.33
CA GLU A 160 -4.80 -17.21 -1.35
C GLU A 160 -4.03 -15.96 -0.92
N SER A 161 -4.73 -14.91 -0.50
CA SER A 161 -4.16 -13.65 -0.04
C SER A 161 -3.21 -13.84 1.14
N ARG A 162 -3.64 -14.60 2.16
CA ARG A 162 -2.76 -14.94 3.29
C ARG A 162 -1.50 -15.66 2.84
N SER A 163 -1.63 -16.63 1.91
CA SER A 163 -0.49 -17.39 1.38
C SER A 163 0.49 -16.50 0.62
N VAL A 164 -0.01 -15.61 -0.23
CA VAL A 164 0.82 -14.64 -0.97
C VAL A 164 1.57 -13.73 0.00
N LEU A 165 0.86 -13.12 0.96
CA LEU A 165 1.47 -12.22 1.94
C LEU A 165 2.54 -12.93 2.78
N VAL A 166 2.26 -14.13 3.29
CA VAL A 166 3.23 -14.90 4.08
C VAL A 166 4.44 -15.30 3.24
N ARG A 167 4.24 -15.65 1.97
CA ARG A 167 5.35 -15.97 1.05
C ARG A 167 6.27 -14.77 0.85
N GLU A 168 5.71 -13.58 0.65
CA GLU A 168 6.50 -12.35 0.51
C GLU A 168 7.20 -11.97 1.81
N ALA A 169 6.51 -12.06 2.96
CA ALA A 169 7.08 -11.77 4.26
C ALA A 169 8.26 -12.67 4.64
N LYS A 170 8.33 -13.91 4.12
CA LYS A 170 9.50 -14.79 4.31
C LYS A 170 10.80 -14.21 3.73
N LYS A 171 10.70 -13.33 2.75
CA LYS A 171 11.85 -12.67 2.11
C LYS A 171 12.39 -11.50 2.94
N LEU A 172 11.61 -11.05 3.93
CA LEU A 172 11.96 -9.92 4.80
C LEU A 172 12.90 -10.37 5.91
N TYR A 173 13.91 -9.56 6.23
CA TYR A 173 14.75 -9.80 7.40
C TYR A 173 14.01 -9.44 8.68
N GLN A 174 14.22 -10.17 9.76
CA GLN A 174 13.59 -9.91 11.06
C GLN A 174 13.81 -8.46 11.55
N LYS A 175 15.01 -7.90 11.35
CA LYS A 175 15.31 -6.51 11.71
C LYS A 175 14.42 -5.51 10.96
N GLU A 176 14.18 -5.74 9.68
CA GLU A 176 13.30 -4.89 8.87
C GLU A 176 11.84 -5.05 9.29
N PHE A 177 11.39 -6.27 9.55
CA PHE A 177 10.06 -6.49 10.13
C PHE A 177 9.84 -5.69 11.41
N VAL A 178 10.79 -5.69 12.34
CA VAL A 178 10.70 -4.94 13.60
C VAL A 178 10.64 -3.43 13.36
N LYS A 179 11.40 -2.89 12.39
CA LYS A 179 11.34 -1.47 12.02
C LYS A 179 9.95 -1.09 11.47
N TRP A 180 9.44 -1.85 10.51
CA TRP A 180 8.13 -1.63 9.92
C TRP A 180 6.98 -1.83 10.93
N PHE A 181 7.11 -2.80 11.81
CA PHE A 181 6.18 -2.99 12.92
C PHE A 181 6.15 -1.78 13.85
N ARG A 182 7.32 -1.24 14.22
CA ARG A 182 7.43 0.00 15.05
C ARG A 182 6.79 1.19 14.31
N LEU A 183 7.09 1.36 13.04
CA LEU A 183 6.52 2.41 12.20
C LEU A 183 4.99 2.31 12.16
N SER A 184 4.45 1.12 11.87
CA SER A 184 3.01 0.87 11.84
C SER A 184 2.32 1.11 13.19
N SER A 185 3.01 0.86 14.31
CA SER A 185 2.46 1.11 15.65
C SER A 185 2.31 2.60 15.97
N GLN A 186 3.03 3.46 15.28
CA GLN A 186 3.05 4.92 15.48
C GLN A 186 2.22 5.70 14.44
N ILE A 187 1.48 5.01 13.58
CA ILE A 187 0.75 5.60 12.45
C ILE A 187 -0.44 6.49 12.86
N ASN A 188 -0.97 6.35 14.07
CA ASN A 188 -2.21 7.00 14.50
C ASN A 188 -2.25 8.54 14.36
N PRO A 189 -1.18 9.29 14.72
CA PRO A 189 -1.17 10.74 14.52
C PRO A 189 -1.33 11.11 13.04
N LEU A 190 -0.61 10.41 12.15
CA LEU A 190 -0.68 10.62 10.71
C LEU A 190 -2.08 10.32 10.15
N LEU A 191 -2.68 9.19 10.54
CA LEU A 191 -4.05 8.85 10.14
C LEU A 191 -5.08 9.84 10.68
N ARG A 192 -4.86 10.44 11.86
CA ARG A 192 -5.72 11.51 12.39
C ARG A 192 -5.64 12.75 11.51
N PHE A 193 -4.43 13.15 11.14
CA PHE A 193 -4.20 14.27 10.23
C PHE A 193 -4.87 14.04 8.87
N PHE A 194 -4.69 12.88 8.25
CA PHE A 194 -5.30 12.54 6.97
C PHE A 194 -6.83 12.61 6.97
N ARG A 195 -7.48 12.29 8.08
CA ARG A 195 -8.94 12.42 8.20
C ARG A 195 -9.41 13.86 8.42
N ALA A 196 -8.53 14.74 8.87
CA ALA A 196 -8.86 16.16 9.08
C ALA A 196 -8.67 17.00 7.83
N VAL A 197 -7.83 16.56 6.88
CA VAL A 197 -7.50 17.30 5.66
C VAL A 197 -8.17 16.65 4.45
N ASP A 198 -8.96 17.42 3.72
CA ASP A 198 -9.54 17.03 2.43
C ASP A 198 -8.58 17.43 1.31
N LEU A 199 -7.80 16.46 0.81
CA LEU A 199 -7.00 16.64 -0.40
C LEU A 199 -7.90 16.70 -1.62
N LYS A 200 -7.70 17.71 -2.45
CA LYS A 200 -8.44 17.88 -3.72
C LYS A 200 -7.84 17.04 -4.87
N ILE A 201 -7.28 15.89 -4.55
CA ILE A 201 -6.75 14.94 -5.52
C ILE A 201 -7.78 13.82 -5.71
N PRO A 202 -8.17 13.50 -6.95
CA PRO A 202 -9.10 12.42 -7.23
C PRO A 202 -8.65 11.10 -6.58
N THR A 203 -9.52 10.48 -5.79
CA THR A 203 -9.18 9.28 -5.02
C THR A 203 -10.26 8.23 -5.14
N LEU A 204 -9.88 7.03 -5.61
CA LEU A 204 -10.73 5.85 -5.59
C LEU A 204 -10.31 4.91 -4.46
N TYR A 205 -11.20 4.70 -3.49
CA TYR A 205 -11.03 3.65 -2.49
C TYR A 205 -11.62 2.34 -3.02
N VAL A 206 -10.82 1.26 -3.03
CA VAL A 206 -11.27 -0.08 -3.42
C VAL A 206 -11.18 -0.99 -2.20
N MET A 207 -12.32 -1.35 -1.63
CA MET A 207 -12.39 -2.08 -0.37
C MET A 207 -13.13 -3.40 -0.52
N GLY A 208 -12.66 -4.43 0.15
CA GLY A 208 -13.41 -5.67 0.30
C GLY A 208 -14.53 -5.52 1.33
N GLY A 209 -15.69 -6.13 1.06
CA GLY A 209 -16.84 -6.15 1.98
C GLY A 209 -16.53 -6.86 3.30
N GLU A 210 -15.59 -7.78 3.28
CA GLU A 210 -15.12 -8.57 4.43
C GLU A 210 -13.85 -8.00 5.08
N ASP A 211 -13.43 -6.79 4.72
CA ASP A 211 -12.37 -6.06 5.43
C ASP A 211 -12.93 -5.41 6.71
N TYR A 212 -13.28 -6.25 7.67
CA TYR A 212 -13.99 -5.85 8.90
C TYR A 212 -13.24 -4.83 9.77
N LEU A 213 -11.92 -4.76 9.65
CA LEU A 213 -11.10 -3.86 10.47
C LEU A 213 -11.02 -2.44 9.91
N PHE A 214 -10.93 -2.30 8.58
CA PHE A 214 -10.61 -1.02 7.98
C PHE A 214 -11.78 -0.38 7.22
N LEU A 215 -12.67 -1.18 6.61
CA LEU A 215 -13.81 -0.71 5.83
C LEU A 215 -14.69 0.32 6.58
N PRO A 216 -15.07 0.14 7.86
CA PRO A 216 -15.93 1.11 8.54
C PRO A 216 -15.32 2.52 8.64
N SER A 217 -13.99 2.59 8.74
CA SER A 217 -13.28 3.87 8.80
C SER A 217 -13.14 4.53 7.44
N VAL A 218 -13.01 3.75 6.38
CA VAL A 218 -12.95 4.23 4.99
C VAL A 218 -14.30 4.80 4.57
N LYS A 219 -15.42 4.09 4.82
CA LYS A 219 -16.78 4.60 4.55
C LYS A 219 -17.00 6.01 5.14
N LYS A 220 -16.55 6.22 6.40
CA LYS A 220 -16.64 7.52 7.06
C LYS A 220 -15.72 8.58 6.45
N ALA A 221 -14.54 8.18 5.97
CA ALA A 221 -13.59 9.10 5.36
C ALA A 221 -14.10 9.60 4.00
N VAL A 222 -14.57 8.69 3.15
CA VAL A 222 -15.10 9.04 1.82
C VAL A 222 -16.27 10.02 1.90
N GLN A 223 -17.17 9.89 2.88
CA GLN A 223 -18.27 10.82 3.08
C GLN A 223 -17.82 12.28 3.38
N ARG A 224 -16.57 12.48 3.77
CA ARG A 224 -16.01 13.79 4.14
C ARG A 224 -15.05 14.36 3.10
N GLN A 225 -14.71 13.59 2.09
CA GLN A 225 -13.74 13.94 1.06
C GLN A 225 -14.48 14.19 -0.26
N SER A 226 -14.38 15.40 -0.78
CA SER A 226 -15.19 15.85 -1.91
C SER A 226 -14.81 15.23 -3.27
N THR A 227 -13.58 14.75 -3.40
CA THR A 227 -13.03 14.17 -4.64
C THR A 227 -12.77 12.67 -4.51
N SER A 228 -13.41 12.02 -3.53
CA SER A 228 -13.23 10.61 -3.24
C SER A 228 -14.45 9.78 -3.56
N SER A 229 -14.24 8.60 -4.10
CA SER A 229 -15.27 7.58 -4.34
C SER A 229 -14.89 6.26 -3.70
N LEU A 230 -15.87 5.39 -3.45
CA LEU A 230 -15.70 4.07 -2.86
C LEU A 230 -16.28 3.01 -3.76
N LEU A 231 -15.44 2.06 -4.18
CA LEU A 231 -15.87 0.78 -4.72
C LEU A 231 -15.83 -0.27 -3.62
N LEU A 232 -16.96 -0.89 -3.35
CA LEU A 232 -17.06 -2.04 -2.45
C LEU A 232 -17.12 -3.33 -3.27
N ILE A 233 -16.22 -4.27 -2.99
CA ILE A 233 -16.18 -5.58 -3.63
C ILE A 233 -16.69 -6.61 -2.63
N GLU A 234 -17.86 -7.20 -2.91
CA GLU A 234 -18.46 -8.22 -2.06
C GLU A 234 -17.61 -9.52 -2.06
N HIS A 235 -17.73 -10.32 -1.01
CA HIS A 235 -16.99 -11.58 -0.81
C HIS A 235 -15.47 -11.43 -1.01
N CYS A 236 -14.93 -10.33 -0.56
CA CYS A 236 -13.53 -9.96 -0.69
C CYS A 236 -13.00 -9.39 0.62
N GLY A 237 -11.81 -9.78 1.01
CA GLY A 237 -11.13 -9.30 2.19
C GLY A 237 -10.23 -8.10 1.92
N HIS A 238 -9.15 -8.02 2.70
CA HIS A 238 -8.25 -6.86 2.72
C HIS A 238 -7.40 -6.69 1.45
N VAL A 239 -7.00 -7.80 0.79
CA VAL A 239 -6.06 -7.78 -0.35
C VAL A 239 -6.81 -7.87 -1.67
N VAL A 240 -7.59 -6.83 -1.95
CA VAL A 240 -8.55 -6.78 -3.07
C VAL A 240 -7.93 -7.04 -4.44
N ASN A 241 -6.68 -6.63 -4.66
CA ASN A 241 -5.96 -6.83 -5.92
C ASN A 241 -5.57 -8.29 -6.18
N VAL A 242 -5.52 -9.14 -5.15
CA VAL A 242 -5.24 -10.57 -5.27
C VAL A 242 -6.54 -11.38 -5.33
N GLU A 243 -7.48 -11.10 -4.44
CA GLU A 243 -8.72 -11.86 -4.28
C GLU A 243 -9.69 -11.65 -5.44
N GLN A 244 -9.89 -10.42 -5.86
CA GLN A 244 -10.80 -10.04 -6.94
C GLN A 244 -10.06 -9.28 -8.03
N SER A 245 -8.96 -9.89 -8.50
CA SER A 245 -8.00 -9.23 -9.39
C SER A 245 -8.61 -8.75 -10.71
N LYS A 246 -9.55 -9.50 -11.30
CA LYS A 246 -10.19 -9.10 -12.56
C LYS A 246 -11.00 -7.83 -12.37
N LEU A 247 -11.91 -7.82 -11.39
CA LEU A 247 -12.75 -6.65 -11.11
C LEU A 247 -11.89 -5.43 -10.69
N PHE A 248 -10.87 -5.68 -9.86
CA PHE A 248 -9.91 -4.64 -9.49
C PHE A 248 -9.24 -4.02 -10.72
N ASN A 249 -8.73 -4.85 -11.64
CA ASN A 249 -8.05 -4.38 -12.84
C ASN A 249 -9.01 -3.59 -13.74
N ASP A 250 -10.17 -4.15 -14.04
CA ASP A 250 -11.14 -3.54 -14.95
C ASP A 250 -11.55 -2.13 -14.47
N VAL A 251 -11.91 -2.01 -13.19
CA VAL A 251 -12.35 -0.73 -12.62
C VAL A 251 -11.21 0.27 -12.45
N VAL A 252 -10.03 -0.18 -12.02
CA VAL A 252 -8.91 0.73 -11.78
C VAL A 252 -8.30 1.22 -13.09
N ILE A 253 -8.22 0.37 -14.12
CA ILE A 253 -7.76 0.79 -15.46
C ILE A 253 -8.70 1.85 -16.04
N GLN A 254 -10.02 1.61 -15.95
CA GLN A 254 -11.00 2.61 -16.40
C GLN A 254 -10.88 3.92 -15.62
N TYR A 255 -10.78 3.85 -14.28
CA TYR A 255 -10.62 5.05 -13.44
C TYR A 255 -9.36 5.85 -13.82
N VAL A 256 -8.23 5.20 -14.03
CA VAL A 256 -6.98 5.86 -14.45
C VAL A 256 -7.14 6.48 -15.84
N ALA A 257 -7.77 5.80 -16.79
CA ALA A 257 -8.01 6.33 -18.14
C ALA A 257 -8.90 7.58 -18.09
N ASP A 258 -9.99 7.57 -17.31
CA ASP A 258 -10.88 8.71 -17.14
C ASP A 258 -10.17 9.93 -16.51
N MET A 259 -9.23 9.70 -15.60
CA MET A 259 -8.44 10.77 -14.98
C MET A 259 -7.27 11.27 -15.86
N SER A 260 -6.96 10.58 -16.96
CA SER A 260 -5.87 10.95 -17.89
C SER A 260 -6.38 11.69 -19.13
N SER A 261 -7.69 11.71 -19.33
CA SER A 261 -8.38 12.43 -20.42
C SER A 261 -8.53 13.90 -20.10
#